data_9729e0085adc0ad7f6fee2afb8541c35
#
_entry.id   9729e0085adc0ad7f6fee2afb8541c35
#
_cell.length_a   1.000
_cell.length_b   1.000
_cell.length_c   1.000
_cell.angle_alpha   90.00
_cell.angle_beta   90.00
_cell.angle_gamma   90.00
#
_symmetry.space_group_name_H-M   'P 1'
#
loop_
_entity.id
_entity.type
_entity.pdbx_description
1 polymer ?
#
loop_
_entity_poly.entity_id
_entity_poly.type
_entity_poly.pdbx_seq_one_letter_code
_entity_poly.pdbx_strand_id
1 'polypeptide(L)'
;MNIEQLLTDAVVKAVKACYGADITPEQVQIQKTRPDFEGHLTVVTFPFLRISKRKPEDTGEDLALWLVENTDLVSTFNIVKGFLNLSIAPAAWVEDFNAIRSDKTFGHKQATADAPFVMVEYSSPNTNKPLHLGHVRNNLLGYSIARILEASGNRVFKTNIVNDRGIHICKSMLAWQRWGNGATPESTGKKGDHLIGDFYVLFDKHYKAELTALMNEGKTKEEAEAASPLMADARAMLRRWEDGDEEIRSLWSTMNSWVYAGFDETYKRMGVSFDEIYYESETYL
;
A
#
# COMPACT_ATOMS: atom_id res chain seq x y z
N MET A 1 10.01 -22.58 6.06
CA MET A 1 10.12 -23.59 7.11
C MET A 1 10.24 -22.83 8.43
N ASN A 2 9.71 -23.32 9.54
CA ASN A 2 9.80 -22.59 10.82
C ASN A 2 10.52 -23.49 11.82
N ILE A 3 11.72 -23.10 12.24
CA ILE A 3 12.55 -23.89 13.17
C ILE A 3 11.81 -24.20 14.48
N GLU A 4 10.99 -23.25 15.00
CA GLU A 4 10.21 -23.51 16.22
C GLU A 4 9.16 -24.60 16.01
N GLN A 5 8.51 -24.64 14.82
CA GLN A 5 7.55 -25.70 14.50
C GLN A 5 8.24 -27.06 14.33
N LEU A 6 9.38 -27.11 13.63
CA LEU A 6 10.17 -28.32 13.51
C LEU A 6 10.62 -28.86 14.85
N LEU A 7 11.07 -27.96 15.75
CA LEU A 7 11.47 -28.33 17.11
C LEU A 7 10.27 -28.82 17.92
N THR A 8 9.10 -28.19 17.80
CA THR A 8 7.87 -28.63 18.45
C THR A 8 7.53 -30.04 18.03
N ASP A 9 7.53 -30.32 16.72
CA ASP A 9 7.21 -31.65 16.17
C ASP A 9 8.26 -32.69 16.60
N ALA A 10 9.53 -32.30 16.69
CA ALA A 10 10.59 -33.18 17.17
C ALA A 10 10.45 -33.48 18.66
N VAL A 11 10.07 -32.52 19.50
CA VAL A 11 9.81 -32.75 20.95
C VAL A 11 8.60 -33.67 21.15
N VAL A 12 7.52 -33.53 20.37
CA VAL A 12 6.38 -34.47 20.41
C VAL A 12 6.83 -35.90 20.14
N LYS A 13 7.68 -36.11 19.13
CA LYS A 13 8.26 -37.41 18.80
C LYS A 13 9.18 -37.91 19.91
N ALA A 14 10.01 -37.05 20.49
CA ALA A 14 10.91 -37.38 21.59
C ALA A 14 10.13 -37.89 22.82
N VAL A 15 9.07 -37.17 23.22
CA VAL A 15 8.22 -37.57 24.35
C VAL A 15 7.56 -38.94 24.09
N LYS A 16 7.09 -39.20 22.86
CA LYS A 16 6.54 -40.48 22.47
C LYS A 16 7.58 -41.61 22.55
N ALA A 17 8.78 -41.32 22.04
CA ALA A 17 9.86 -42.32 22.02
C ALA A 17 10.41 -42.65 23.42
N CYS A 18 10.66 -41.60 24.24
CA CYS A 18 11.24 -41.76 25.56
C CYS A 18 10.25 -42.32 26.62
N TYR A 19 8.97 -41.95 26.50
CA TYR A 19 7.98 -42.22 27.57
C TYR A 19 6.72 -42.93 27.09
N GLY A 20 6.57 -43.23 25.81
CA GLY A 20 5.40 -43.92 25.25
C GLY A 20 4.09 -43.13 25.28
N ALA A 21 4.14 -41.81 25.57
CA ALA A 21 2.97 -40.97 25.73
C ALA A 21 2.75 -40.09 24.50
N ASP A 22 1.50 -39.91 24.11
CA ASP A 22 1.11 -38.96 23.08
C ASP A 22 0.83 -37.59 23.71
N ILE A 23 1.45 -36.56 23.16
CA ILE A 23 1.20 -35.15 23.50
C ILE A 23 0.83 -34.39 22.25
N THR A 24 0.15 -33.25 22.43
CA THR A 24 -0.16 -32.32 21.32
C THR A 24 0.90 -31.22 21.22
N PRO A 25 1.07 -30.61 20.03
CA PRO A 25 2.01 -29.48 19.83
C PRO A 25 1.79 -28.33 20.81
N GLU A 26 0.56 -28.04 21.21
CA GLU A 26 0.20 -26.98 22.15
C GLU A 26 0.73 -27.20 23.58
N GLN A 27 1.09 -28.43 23.91
CA GLN A 27 1.68 -28.80 25.19
C GLN A 27 3.20 -28.55 25.23
N VAL A 28 3.83 -28.30 24.08
CA VAL A 28 5.25 -28.00 23.95
C VAL A 28 5.44 -26.50 24.08
N GLN A 29 6.12 -26.07 25.14
CA GLN A 29 6.43 -24.67 25.37
C GLN A 29 7.86 -24.37 24.94
N ILE A 30 8.02 -23.57 23.88
CA ILE A 30 9.31 -23.10 23.37
C ILE A 30 9.42 -21.60 23.60
N GLN A 31 10.60 -21.16 24.00
CA GLN A 31 10.94 -19.75 24.14
C GLN A 31 12.38 -19.50 23.73
N LYS A 32 12.73 -18.25 23.46
CA LYS A 32 14.11 -17.86 23.19
C LYS A 32 14.97 -18.08 24.43
N THR A 33 16.16 -18.69 24.29
CA THR A 33 17.10 -18.86 25.40
C THR A 33 17.54 -17.50 25.94
N ARG A 34 17.64 -17.40 27.27
CA ARG A 34 18.12 -16.17 27.92
C ARG A 34 19.59 -15.93 27.57
N PRO A 35 20.01 -14.67 27.43
CA PRO A 35 21.41 -14.35 27.05
C PRO A 35 22.52 -14.91 27.99
N ASP A 36 22.15 -15.20 29.24
CA ASP A 36 23.08 -15.71 30.23
C ASP A 36 23.38 -17.23 30.07
N PHE A 37 22.67 -17.91 29.16
CA PHE A 37 22.81 -19.35 28.95
C PHE A 37 23.15 -19.64 27.49
N GLU A 38 23.92 -20.69 27.27
CA GLU A 38 24.19 -21.23 25.94
C GLU A 38 22.91 -21.84 25.33
N GLY A 39 22.70 -21.63 24.04
CA GLY A 39 21.55 -22.14 23.28
C GLY A 39 20.81 -21.05 22.54
N HIS A 40 19.97 -21.45 21.62
CA HIS A 40 19.12 -20.55 20.80
C HIS A 40 17.66 -20.60 21.25
N LEU A 41 17.13 -21.81 21.49
CA LEU A 41 15.76 -22.05 21.90
C LEU A 41 15.74 -22.90 23.19
N THR A 42 14.77 -22.61 24.05
CA THR A 42 14.57 -23.30 25.33
C THR A 42 13.24 -24.03 25.31
N VAL A 43 13.27 -25.32 25.55
CA VAL A 43 12.08 -26.13 25.82
C VAL A 43 11.84 -26.21 27.32
N VAL A 44 10.61 -25.92 27.75
CA VAL A 44 10.21 -26.03 29.17
C VAL A 44 9.82 -27.48 29.48
N THR A 45 10.55 -28.14 30.38
CA THR A 45 10.32 -29.58 30.66
C THR A 45 9.19 -29.83 31.65
N PHE A 46 8.77 -28.84 32.43
CA PHE A 46 7.78 -29.01 33.50
C PHE A 46 6.44 -29.63 33.06
N PRO A 47 5.88 -29.35 31.88
CA PRO A 47 4.66 -30.00 31.42
C PRO A 47 4.80 -31.51 31.29
N PHE A 48 6.01 -32.02 31.07
CA PHE A 48 6.28 -33.46 30.81
C PHE A 48 6.56 -34.29 32.07
N LEU A 49 6.74 -33.64 33.25
CA LEU A 49 7.12 -34.35 34.48
C LEU A 49 6.05 -35.39 34.95
N ARG A 50 4.79 -35.13 34.68
CA ARG A 50 3.73 -36.08 34.99
C ARG A 50 3.80 -37.33 34.13
N ILE A 51 4.37 -37.20 32.92
CA ILE A 51 4.55 -38.28 31.95
C ILE A 51 5.83 -39.04 32.27
N SER A 52 6.96 -38.35 32.40
CA SER A 52 8.28 -38.93 32.62
C SER A 52 8.41 -39.56 34.01
N LYS A 53 7.71 -39.03 35.01
CA LYS A 53 7.84 -39.40 36.44
C LYS A 53 9.28 -39.25 36.95
N ARG A 54 10.08 -38.38 36.34
CA ARG A 54 11.50 -38.13 36.66
C ARG A 54 11.67 -36.66 37.09
N LYS A 55 12.89 -36.33 37.55
CA LYS A 55 13.25 -34.93 37.86
C LYS A 55 13.26 -34.08 36.57
N PRO A 56 13.12 -32.76 36.69
CA PRO A 56 13.14 -31.88 35.51
C PRO A 56 14.43 -31.97 34.68
N GLU A 57 15.57 -32.09 35.35
CA GLU A 57 16.86 -32.23 34.72
C GLU A 57 16.99 -33.53 33.94
N ASP A 58 16.62 -34.67 34.57
CA ASP A 58 16.65 -36.02 33.94
C ASP A 58 15.69 -36.06 32.74
N THR A 59 14.51 -35.43 32.88
CA THR A 59 13.54 -35.36 31.79
C THR A 59 14.10 -34.54 30.62
N GLY A 60 14.77 -33.44 30.93
CA GLY A 60 15.44 -32.59 29.92
C GLY A 60 16.56 -33.37 29.20
N GLU A 61 17.35 -34.17 29.95
CA GLU A 61 18.43 -34.95 29.38
C GLU A 61 17.94 -36.03 28.43
N ASP A 62 16.91 -36.83 28.83
CA ASP A 62 16.35 -37.84 27.99
C ASP A 62 15.86 -37.25 26.65
N LEU A 63 15.12 -36.14 26.72
CA LEU A 63 14.61 -35.44 25.51
C LEU A 63 15.74 -34.89 24.66
N ALA A 64 16.74 -34.30 25.30
CA ALA A 64 17.89 -33.71 24.60
C ALA A 64 18.72 -34.75 23.85
N LEU A 65 19.07 -35.84 24.51
CA LEU A 65 19.80 -36.95 23.89
C LEU A 65 19.05 -37.49 22.69
N TRP A 66 17.74 -37.74 22.85
CA TRP A 66 16.93 -38.20 21.72
C TRP A 66 16.92 -37.22 20.56
N LEU A 67 16.77 -35.89 20.83
CA LEU A 67 16.76 -34.85 19.80
C LEU A 67 18.10 -34.76 19.05
N VAL A 68 19.23 -34.84 19.75
CA VAL A 68 20.57 -34.83 19.14
C VAL A 68 20.82 -36.10 18.31
N GLU A 69 20.38 -37.27 18.78
CA GLU A 69 20.62 -38.51 18.09
C GLU A 69 19.68 -38.77 16.90
N ASN A 70 18.46 -38.25 16.93
CA ASN A 70 17.42 -38.57 15.97
C ASN A 70 17.02 -37.40 15.06
N THR A 71 17.66 -36.24 15.19
CA THR A 71 17.39 -35.10 14.33
C THR A 71 18.68 -34.37 13.93
N ASP A 72 18.70 -33.81 12.75
CA ASP A 72 19.77 -32.87 12.31
C ASP A 72 19.51 -31.43 12.77
N LEU A 73 18.47 -31.22 13.61
CA LEU A 73 18.01 -29.89 14.03
C LEU A 73 18.84 -29.35 15.20
N VAL A 74 19.25 -30.20 16.13
CA VAL A 74 19.92 -29.84 17.39
C VAL A 74 21.35 -30.32 17.37
N SER A 75 22.32 -29.41 17.62
CA SER A 75 23.74 -29.75 17.67
C SER A 75 24.23 -30.05 19.11
N THR A 76 23.82 -29.25 20.08
CA THR A 76 24.22 -29.37 21.50
C THR A 76 23.06 -28.88 22.38
N PHE A 77 23.18 -29.21 23.68
CA PHE A 77 22.19 -28.76 24.65
C PHE A 77 22.84 -28.38 26.00
N ASN A 78 22.11 -27.62 26.79
CA ASN A 78 22.43 -27.26 28.18
C ASN A 78 21.14 -27.26 28.99
N ILE A 79 21.20 -27.79 30.22
CA ILE A 79 20.03 -27.89 31.11
C ILE A 79 20.27 -27.07 32.36
N VAL A 80 19.36 -26.15 32.64
CA VAL A 80 19.42 -25.30 33.83
C VAL A 80 18.04 -25.30 34.50
N LYS A 81 17.96 -25.91 35.69
CA LYS A 81 16.76 -25.93 36.55
C LYS A 81 15.49 -26.33 35.80
N GLY A 82 15.56 -27.38 34.95
CA GLY A 82 14.43 -27.87 34.18
C GLY A 82 14.11 -27.09 32.90
N PHE A 83 14.98 -26.18 32.51
CA PHE A 83 14.93 -25.50 31.19
C PHE A 83 15.94 -26.16 30.27
N LEU A 84 15.47 -26.80 29.24
CA LEU A 84 16.30 -27.44 28.22
C LEU A 84 16.65 -26.41 27.14
N ASN A 85 17.86 -25.88 27.20
CA ASN A 85 18.38 -24.92 26.21
C ASN A 85 19.06 -25.71 25.08
N LEU A 86 18.62 -25.45 23.85
CA LEU A 86 19.06 -26.16 22.65
C LEU A 86 19.82 -25.24 21.72
N SER A 87 20.97 -25.70 21.25
CA SER A 87 21.71 -25.07 20.16
C SER A 87 21.27 -25.68 18.83
N ILE A 88 20.61 -24.90 18.01
CA ILE A 88 20.18 -25.31 16.68
C ILE A 88 21.38 -25.45 15.76
N ALA A 89 21.44 -26.53 15.00
CA ALA A 89 22.53 -26.81 14.10
C ALA A 89 22.68 -25.73 13.01
N PRO A 90 23.90 -25.32 12.66
CA PRO A 90 24.12 -24.30 11.63
C PRO A 90 23.46 -24.64 10.28
N ALA A 91 23.42 -25.93 9.91
CA ALA A 91 22.79 -26.39 8.69
C ALA A 91 21.27 -26.10 8.67
N ALA A 92 20.58 -26.27 9.80
CA ALA A 92 19.15 -25.98 9.92
C ALA A 92 18.85 -24.47 9.75
N TRP A 93 19.71 -23.60 10.27
CA TRP A 93 19.59 -22.15 10.01
C TRP A 93 19.80 -21.78 8.55
N VAL A 94 20.76 -22.40 7.87
CA VAL A 94 21.00 -22.18 6.44
C VAL A 94 19.81 -22.65 5.62
N GLU A 95 19.24 -23.79 5.96
CA GLU A 95 18.07 -24.33 5.28
C GLU A 95 16.83 -23.43 5.45
N ASP A 96 16.56 -22.96 6.68
CA ASP A 96 15.48 -22.02 6.98
C ASP A 96 15.67 -20.70 6.25
N PHE A 97 16.88 -20.15 6.27
CA PHE A 97 17.22 -18.95 5.51
C PHE A 97 16.98 -19.10 4.00
N ASN A 98 17.37 -20.23 3.42
CA ASN A 98 17.15 -20.50 2.00
C ASN A 98 15.66 -20.64 1.67
N ALA A 99 14.87 -21.25 2.56
CA ALA A 99 13.42 -21.34 2.41
C ALA A 99 12.78 -19.95 2.45
N ILE A 100 13.15 -19.12 3.43
CA ILE A 100 12.70 -17.72 3.56
C ILE A 100 13.10 -16.92 2.31
N ARG A 101 14.34 -17.01 1.88
CA ARG A 101 14.87 -16.27 0.72
C ARG A 101 14.16 -16.64 -0.58
N SER A 102 13.74 -17.89 -0.75
CA SER A 102 13.04 -18.38 -1.94
C SER A 102 11.56 -18.01 -1.97
N ASP A 103 10.95 -17.74 -0.82
CA ASP A 103 9.54 -17.34 -0.71
C ASP A 103 9.38 -15.82 -0.75
N LYS A 104 8.97 -15.30 -1.90
CA LYS A 104 8.71 -13.85 -2.09
C LYS A 104 7.54 -13.32 -1.26
N THR A 105 6.73 -14.20 -0.72
CA THR A 105 5.54 -13.88 0.08
C THR A 105 5.73 -14.25 1.56
N PHE A 106 6.96 -14.52 1.97
CA PHE A 106 7.26 -14.87 3.36
C PHE A 106 6.73 -13.80 4.33
N GLY A 107 6.01 -14.26 5.35
CA GLY A 107 5.33 -13.40 6.31
C GLY A 107 3.96 -12.87 5.88
N HIS A 108 3.56 -13.08 4.61
CA HIS A 108 2.23 -12.71 4.16
C HIS A 108 1.20 -13.78 4.56
N LYS A 109 0.02 -13.31 4.96
CA LYS A 109 -1.16 -14.16 5.09
C LYS A 109 -1.87 -14.23 3.75
N GLN A 110 -2.26 -15.43 3.32
CA GLN A 110 -3.10 -15.59 2.13
C GLN A 110 -4.53 -15.19 2.46
N ALA A 111 -5.14 -14.38 1.60
CA ALA A 111 -6.55 -14.04 1.72
C ALA A 111 -7.42 -15.28 1.40
N THR A 112 -8.36 -15.60 2.28
CA THR A 112 -9.38 -16.63 2.04
C THR A 112 -10.59 -16.05 1.31
N ALA A 113 -11.49 -16.89 0.83
CA ALA A 113 -12.69 -16.41 0.10
C ALA A 113 -13.61 -15.54 0.95
N ASP A 114 -13.62 -15.77 2.27
CA ASP A 114 -14.38 -15.04 3.29
C ASP A 114 -13.58 -13.93 3.97
N ALA A 115 -12.33 -13.68 3.52
CA ALA A 115 -11.52 -12.59 4.06
C ALA A 115 -12.22 -11.22 3.90
N PRO A 116 -12.02 -10.29 4.84
CA PRO A 116 -12.56 -8.95 4.74
C PRO A 116 -12.21 -8.29 3.41
N PHE A 117 -13.22 -7.68 2.77
CA PHE A 117 -13.03 -6.87 1.57
C PHE A 117 -12.84 -5.41 1.98
N VAL A 118 -11.72 -4.81 1.60
CA VAL A 118 -11.34 -3.45 1.97
C VAL A 118 -11.08 -2.65 0.70
N MET A 119 -11.85 -1.58 0.51
CA MET A 119 -11.59 -0.59 -0.54
C MET A 119 -10.66 0.49 0.00
N VAL A 120 -9.61 0.81 -0.75
CA VAL A 120 -8.65 1.87 -0.42
C VAL A 120 -8.64 2.87 -1.58
N GLU A 121 -9.18 4.07 -1.32
CA GLU A 121 -9.17 5.19 -2.26
C GLU A 121 -7.95 6.09 -1.99
N TYR A 122 -7.24 6.48 -3.04
CA TYR A 122 -6.15 7.45 -2.98
C TYR A 122 -5.93 8.12 -4.33
N SER A 123 -5.11 9.16 -4.36
CA SER A 123 -4.87 10.09 -5.44
C SER A 123 -5.97 11.14 -5.58
N SER A 124 -7.10 10.83 -6.16
CA SER A 124 -8.29 11.68 -6.36
C SER A 124 -7.96 13.09 -6.87
N PRO A 125 -7.25 13.20 -8.02
CA PRO A 125 -6.79 14.48 -8.53
C PRO A 125 -7.84 15.20 -9.35
N ASN A 126 -7.67 16.53 -9.49
CA ASN A 126 -8.39 17.31 -10.47
C ASN A 126 -7.59 17.42 -11.77
N THR A 127 -8.23 17.35 -12.93
CA THR A 127 -7.55 17.39 -14.23
C THR A 127 -7.13 18.79 -14.72
N ASN A 128 -7.28 19.82 -13.91
CA ASN A 128 -6.88 21.19 -14.25
C ASN A 128 -5.43 21.54 -13.86
N LYS A 129 -4.69 20.63 -13.25
CA LYS A 129 -3.33 20.86 -12.76
C LYS A 129 -2.55 19.57 -12.59
N PRO A 130 -1.19 19.62 -12.62
CA PRO A 130 -0.37 18.46 -12.37
C PRO A 130 -0.45 17.99 -10.91
N LEU A 131 -0.03 16.73 -10.68
CA LEU A 131 0.13 16.20 -9.33
C LEU A 131 1.25 16.97 -8.60
N HIS A 132 0.99 17.38 -7.37
CA HIS A 132 1.95 18.05 -6.50
C HIS A 132 2.37 17.16 -5.32
N LEU A 133 3.30 17.61 -4.47
CA LEU A 133 3.83 16.83 -3.34
C LEU A 133 2.74 16.29 -2.40
N GLY A 134 1.62 17.01 -2.23
CA GLY A 134 0.48 16.50 -1.46
C GLY A 134 -0.15 15.26 -2.07
N HIS A 135 -0.28 15.21 -3.42
CA HIS A 135 -0.74 14.02 -4.12
C HIS A 135 0.29 12.88 -4.04
N VAL A 136 1.58 13.17 -4.18
CA VAL A 136 2.65 12.16 -4.03
C VAL A 136 2.58 11.50 -2.66
N ARG A 137 2.46 12.30 -1.59
CA ARG A 137 2.29 11.78 -0.23
C ARG A 137 1.04 10.91 -0.10
N ASN A 138 -0.10 11.40 -0.59
CA ASN A 138 -1.37 10.66 -0.54
C ASN A 138 -1.27 9.32 -1.28
N ASN A 139 -0.72 9.32 -2.50
CA ASN A 139 -0.52 8.13 -3.32
C ASN A 139 0.36 7.08 -2.62
N LEU A 140 1.50 7.50 -2.09
CA LEU A 140 2.43 6.57 -1.41
C LEU A 140 1.84 6.03 -0.12
N LEU A 141 1.09 6.83 0.66
CA LEU A 141 0.41 6.37 1.87
C LEU A 141 -0.70 5.38 1.53
N GLY A 142 -1.59 5.73 0.59
CA GLY A 142 -2.71 4.87 0.20
C GLY A 142 -2.25 3.53 -0.36
N TYR A 143 -1.29 3.57 -1.27
CA TYR A 143 -0.70 2.35 -1.84
C TYR A 143 0.01 1.49 -0.79
N SER A 144 0.78 2.10 0.12
CA SER A 144 1.45 1.36 1.21
C SER A 144 0.44 0.69 2.15
N ILE A 145 -0.63 1.40 2.53
CA ILE A 145 -1.71 0.82 3.35
C ILE A 145 -2.37 -0.35 2.61
N ALA A 146 -2.69 -0.20 1.33
CA ALA A 146 -3.26 -1.27 0.52
C ALA A 146 -2.35 -2.51 0.52
N ARG A 147 -1.03 -2.34 0.31
CA ARG A 147 -0.05 -3.44 0.33
C ARG A 147 0.06 -4.13 1.69
N ILE A 148 0.00 -3.37 2.79
CA ILE A 148 0.02 -3.93 4.15
C ILE A 148 -1.26 -4.75 4.42
N LEU A 149 -2.41 -4.23 4.02
CA LEU A 149 -3.68 -4.94 4.16
C LEU A 149 -3.70 -6.23 3.33
N GLU A 150 -3.23 -6.20 2.07
CA GLU A 150 -3.05 -7.39 1.24
C GLU A 150 -2.15 -8.43 1.94
N ALA A 151 -0.98 -7.99 2.42
CA ALA A 151 -0.04 -8.85 3.12
C ALA A 151 -0.59 -9.40 4.45
N SER A 152 -1.57 -8.73 5.04
CA SER A 152 -2.27 -9.18 6.26
C SER A 152 -3.42 -10.17 5.99
N GLY A 153 -3.65 -10.54 4.71
CA GLY A 153 -4.68 -11.50 4.31
C GLY A 153 -6.05 -10.90 4.08
N ASN A 154 -6.15 -9.61 3.81
CA ASN A 154 -7.40 -8.99 3.35
C ASN A 154 -7.51 -9.02 1.83
N ARG A 155 -8.74 -8.99 1.32
CA ARG A 155 -9.05 -8.74 -0.08
C ARG A 155 -9.11 -7.23 -0.29
N VAL A 156 -8.15 -6.68 -1.01
CA VAL A 156 -8.04 -5.22 -1.17
C VAL A 156 -8.43 -4.82 -2.59
N PHE A 157 -9.17 -3.72 -2.70
CA PHE A 157 -9.53 -3.06 -3.95
C PHE A 157 -9.05 -1.61 -3.92
N LYS A 158 -8.11 -1.29 -4.81
CA LYS A 158 -7.49 0.03 -4.90
C LYS A 158 -8.23 0.87 -5.91
N THR A 159 -8.69 2.05 -5.51
CA THR A 159 -9.48 2.93 -6.38
C THR A 159 -8.98 4.36 -6.35
N ASN A 160 -9.32 5.08 -7.43
CA ASN A 160 -9.03 6.48 -7.64
C ASN A 160 -10.26 7.16 -8.24
N ILE A 161 -10.68 8.30 -7.71
CA ILE A 161 -11.77 9.11 -8.26
C ILE A 161 -11.16 10.36 -8.85
N VAL A 162 -11.18 10.48 -10.17
CA VAL A 162 -10.63 11.61 -10.91
C VAL A 162 -11.71 12.67 -11.10
N ASN A 163 -11.46 13.89 -10.64
CA ASN A 163 -12.32 15.03 -10.88
C ASN A 163 -11.95 15.65 -12.23
N ASP A 164 -12.70 15.28 -13.26
CA ASP A 164 -12.46 15.63 -14.67
C ASP A 164 -13.49 16.59 -15.24
N ARG A 165 -14.41 17.10 -14.42
CA ARG A 165 -15.46 18.07 -14.84
C ARG A 165 -15.53 19.28 -13.89
N GLY A 166 -16.29 20.27 -14.30
CA GLY A 166 -16.59 21.45 -13.49
C GLY A 166 -15.84 22.70 -13.92
N ILE A 167 -16.11 23.78 -13.21
CA ILE A 167 -15.68 25.13 -13.59
C ILE A 167 -14.14 25.28 -13.69
N HIS A 168 -13.37 24.56 -12.88
CA HIS A 168 -11.91 24.65 -12.91
C HIS A 168 -11.32 24.07 -14.20
N ILE A 169 -11.93 22.99 -14.73
CA ILE A 169 -11.55 22.39 -16.00
C ILE A 169 -11.94 23.36 -17.15
N CYS A 170 -13.13 23.93 -17.12
CA CYS A 170 -13.56 24.92 -18.09
C CYS A 170 -12.66 26.18 -18.14
N LYS A 171 -12.08 26.59 -17.02
CA LYS A 171 -11.08 27.68 -16.99
C LYS A 171 -9.85 27.37 -17.83
N SER A 172 -9.30 26.16 -17.70
CA SER A 172 -8.16 25.70 -18.51
C SER A 172 -8.53 25.59 -19.98
N MET A 173 -9.72 25.04 -20.27
CA MET A 173 -10.24 24.89 -21.64
C MET A 173 -10.41 26.26 -22.32
N LEU A 174 -11.04 27.23 -21.63
CA LEU A 174 -11.24 28.59 -22.14
C LEU A 174 -9.91 29.31 -22.37
N ALA A 175 -8.96 29.15 -21.46
CA ALA A 175 -7.62 29.73 -21.64
C ALA A 175 -6.90 29.13 -22.85
N TRP A 176 -7.02 27.82 -23.06
CA TRP A 176 -6.44 27.17 -24.24
C TRP A 176 -7.09 27.66 -25.53
N GLN A 177 -8.42 27.79 -25.59
CA GLN A 177 -9.12 28.34 -26.76
C GLN A 177 -8.70 29.78 -27.09
N ARG A 178 -8.52 30.62 -26.07
CA ARG A 178 -8.24 32.06 -26.27
C ARG A 178 -6.78 32.36 -26.56
N TRP A 179 -5.88 31.64 -25.91
CA TRP A 179 -4.46 31.97 -25.89
C TRP A 179 -3.52 30.82 -26.20
N GLY A 180 -4.06 29.61 -26.41
CA GLY A 180 -3.27 28.42 -26.62
C GLY A 180 -2.71 28.24 -28.03
N ASN A 181 -3.27 28.95 -29.05
CA ASN A 181 -2.83 28.87 -30.44
C ASN A 181 -2.67 27.44 -30.95
N GLY A 182 -3.53 26.50 -30.51
CA GLY A 182 -3.48 25.09 -30.92
C GLY A 182 -2.34 24.30 -30.26
N ALA A 183 -1.75 24.77 -29.16
CA ALA A 183 -0.69 24.07 -28.44
C ALA A 183 -1.15 22.68 -27.97
N THR A 184 -0.34 21.66 -28.19
CA THR A 184 -0.52 20.29 -27.72
C THR A 184 0.72 19.81 -26.94
N PRO A 185 0.63 18.71 -26.18
CA PRO A 185 1.82 18.13 -25.55
C PRO A 185 2.94 17.87 -26.56
N GLU A 186 2.62 17.36 -27.74
CA GLU A 186 3.60 17.05 -28.80
C GLU A 186 4.24 18.31 -29.35
N SER A 187 3.44 19.37 -29.64
CA SER A 187 3.99 20.62 -30.24
C SER A 187 4.84 21.41 -29.25
N THR A 188 4.58 21.26 -27.94
CA THR A 188 5.29 21.99 -26.88
C THR A 188 6.40 21.18 -26.21
N GLY A 189 6.42 19.88 -26.38
CA GLY A 189 7.31 18.96 -25.65
C GLY A 189 7.01 18.91 -24.15
N LYS A 190 5.83 19.40 -23.72
CA LYS A 190 5.40 19.40 -22.32
C LYS A 190 4.52 18.19 -22.01
N LYS A 191 4.67 17.65 -20.84
CA LYS A 191 3.75 16.65 -20.29
C LYS A 191 2.33 17.22 -20.19
N GLY A 192 1.31 16.45 -20.55
CA GLY A 192 -0.05 16.94 -20.73
C GLY A 192 -0.65 17.63 -19.51
N ASP A 193 -0.51 17.04 -18.32
CA ASP A 193 -0.98 17.66 -17.07
C ASP A 193 -0.27 18.98 -16.73
N HIS A 194 1.01 19.12 -17.07
CA HIS A 194 1.76 20.37 -16.94
C HIS A 194 1.26 21.41 -17.93
N LEU A 195 1.03 21.04 -19.19
CA LEU A 195 0.49 21.94 -20.20
C LEU A 195 -0.86 22.52 -19.78
N ILE A 196 -1.77 21.65 -19.33
CA ILE A 196 -3.09 22.08 -18.86
C ILE A 196 -2.99 22.95 -17.59
N GLY A 197 -2.08 22.63 -16.69
CA GLY A 197 -1.76 23.44 -15.52
C GLY A 197 -1.30 24.86 -15.90
N ASP A 198 -0.49 25.01 -16.94
CA ASP A 198 -0.05 26.31 -17.43
C ASP A 198 -1.24 27.15 -17.92
N PHE A 199 -2.21 26.54 -18.62
CA PHE A 199 -3.44 27.24 -19.04
C PHE A 199 -4.32 27.61 -17.85
N TYR A 200 -4.37 26.80 -16.81
CA TYR A 200 -5.08 27.15 -15.58
C TYR A 200 -4.46 28.41 -14.92
N VAL A 201 -3.13 28.46 -14.84
CA VAL A 201 -2.40 29.63 -14.33
C VAL A 201 -2.59 30.84 -15.23
N LEU A 202 -2.60 30.65 -16.54
CA LEU A 202 -2.84 31.72 -17.51
C LEU A 202 -4.23 32.32 -17.37
N PHE A 203 -5.26 31.47 -17.18
CA PHE A 203 -6.62 31.94 -16.87
C PHE A 203 -6.62 32.81 -15.61
N ASP A 204 -6.01 32.34 -14.51
CA ASP A 204 -5.97 33.08 -13.24
C ASP A 204 -5.28 34.44 -13.38
N LYS A 205 -4.21 34.50 -14.17
CA LYS A 205 -3.51 35.78 -14.47
C LYS A 205 -4.43 36.78 -15.16
N HIS A 206 -5.13 36.38 -16.20
CA HIS A 206 -6.06 37.26 -16.94
C HIS A 206 -7.27 37.62 -16.09
N TYR A 207 -7.80 36.67 -15.32
CA TYR A 207 -8.90 36.94 -14.40
C TYR A 207 -8.54 37.96 -13.31
N LYS A 208 -7.37 37.86 -12.71
CA LYS A 208 -6.89 38.86 -11.73
C LYS A 208 -6.70 40.22 -12.32
N ALA A 209 -6.19 40.31 -13.54
CA ALA A 209 -6.05 41.59 -14.26
C ALA A 209 -7.42 42.24 -14.54
N GLU A 210 -8.40 41.42 -14.96
CA GLU A 210 -9.78 41.88 -15.20
C GLU A 210 -10.43 42.37 -13.90
N LEU A 211 -10.30 41.62 -12.80
CA LEU A 211 -10.82 42.07 -11.50
C LEU A 211 -10.20 43.38 -11.04
N THR A 212 -8.90 43.53 -11.24
CA THR A 212 -8.19 44.80 -10.88
C THR A 212 -8.74 45.97 -11.70
N ALA A 213 -8.98 45.80 -12.99
CA ALA A 213 -9.58 46.82 -13.84
C ALA A 213 -10.98 47.22 -13.35
N LEU A 214 -11.84 46.23 -13.08
CA LEU A 214 -13.20 46.44 -12.58
C LEU A 214 -13.21 47.15 -11.20
N MET A 215 -12.27 46.82 -10.32
CA MET A 215 -12.14 47.47 -9.02
C MET A 215 -11.65 48.95 -9.19
N ASN A 216 -10.78 49.21 -10.15
CA ASN A 216 -10.34 50.59 -10.47
C ASN A 216 -11.49 51.43 -11.06
N GLU A 217 -12.51 50.82 -11.62
CA GLU A 217 -13.75 51.47 -12.04
C GLU A 217 -14.71 51.74 -10.87
N GLY A 218 -14.34 51.42 -9.64
CA GLY A 218 -15.09 51.69 -8.43
C GLY A 218 -15.96 50.54 -7.92
N LYS A 219 -15.83 49.31 -8.49
CA LYS A 219 -16.55 48.15 -7.98
C LYS A 219 -15.86 47.56 -6.74
N THR A 220 -16.65 47.00 -5.83
CA THR A 220 -16.12 46.13 -4.77
C THR A 220 -15.56 44.85 -5.38
N LYS A 221 -14.80 44.09 -4.61
CA LYS A 221 -14.27 42.79 -5.06
C LYS A 221 -15.39 41.83 -5.48
N GLU A 222 -16.43 41.73 -4.67
CA GLU A 222 -17.61 40.87 -4.91
C GLU A 222 -18.34 41.31 -6.18
N GLU A 223 -18.53 42.61 -6.39
CA GLU A 223 -19.14 43.12 -7.61
C GLU A 223 -18.27 42.89 -8.84
N ALA A 224 -16.93 42.99 -8.72
CA ALA A 224 -16.00 42.70 -9.79
C ALA A 224 -16.01 41.22 -10.17
N GLU A 225 -16.01 40.32 -9.18
CA GLU A 225 -16.12 38.86 -9.40
C GLU A 225 -17.46 38.47 -10.06
N ALA A 226 -18.55 39.10 -9.66
CA ALA A 226 -19.87 38.86 -10.27
C ALA A 226 -19.96 39.43 -11.70
N ALA A 227 -19.29 40.53 -11.96
CA ALA A 227 -19.31 41.22 -13.27
C ALA A 227 -18.24 40.73 -14.24
N SER A 228 -17.37 39.80 -13.86
CA SER A 228 -16.27 39.32 -14.70
C SER A 228 -16.76 38.62 -15.97
N PRO A 229 -16.51 39.16 -17.17
CA PRO A 229 -16.79 38.53 -18.44
C PRO A 229 -16.07 37.17 -18.57
N LEU A 230 -14.80 37.07 -18.15
CA LEU A 230 -14.01 35.87 -18.26
C LEU A 230 -14.62 34.71 -17.43
N MET A 231 -15.12 35.02 -16.23
CA MET A 231 -15.83 34.01 -15.41
C MET A 231 -17.21 33.69 -15.96
N ALA A 232 -17.90 34.67 -16.55
CA ALA A 232 -19.19 34.42 -17.22
C ALA A 232 -19.04 33.45 -18.39
N ASP A 233 -17.99 33.61 -19.20
CA ASP A 233 -17.68 32.71 -20.32
C ASP A 233 -17.28 31.29 -19.84
N ALA A 234 -16.49 31.17 -18.77
CA ALA A 234 -16.17 29.88 -18.19
C ALA A 234 -17.43 29.15 -17.66
N ARG A 235 -18.36 29.87 -17.01
CA ARG A 235 -19.66 29.34 -16.59
C ARG A 235 -20.55 28.96 -17.77
N ALA A 236 -20.54 29.74 -18.85
CA ALA A 236 -21.27 29.42 -20.09
C ALA A 236 -20.70 28.16 -20.74
N MET A 237 -19.38 28.00 -20.77
CA MET A 237 -18.75 26.78 -21.27
C MET A 237 -19.14 25.55 -20.44
N LEU A 238 -19.21 25.66 -19.10
CA LEU A 238 -19.66 24.55 -18.24
C LEU A 238 -21.11 24.17 -18.57
N ARG A 239 -22.03 25.13 -18.72
CA ARG A 239 -23.42 24.87 -19.12
C ARG A 239 -23.50 24.16 -20.48
N ARG A 240 -22.75 24.64 -21.50
CA ARG A 240 -22.67 23.99 -22.81
C ARG A 240 -22.18 22.52 -22.67
N TRP A 241 -21.17 22.28 -21.83
CA TRP A 241 -20.72 20.92 -21.58
C TRP A 241 -21.80 20.04 -20.95
N GLU A 242 -22.54 20.57 -19.95
CA GLU A 242 -23.68 19.89 -19.29
C GLU A 242 -24.84 19.63 -20.25
N ASP A 243 -25.14 20.58 -21.14
CA ASP A 243 -26.16 20.48 -22.18
C ASP A 243 -25.78 19.52 -23.34
N GLY A 244 -24.56 18.99 -23.33
CA GLY A 244 -24.09 17.99 -24.30
C GLY A 244 -23.51 18.58 -25.57
N ASP A 245 -23.11 19.84 -25.60
CA ASP A 245 -22.50 20.50 -26.77
C ASP A 245 -21.27 19.71 -27.26
N GLU A 246 -21.36 19.21 -28.52
CA GLU A 246 -20.36 18.32 -29.10
C GLU A 246 -18.97 18.96 -29.21
N GLU A 247 -18.90 20.24 -29.55
CA GLU A 247 -17.62 20.97 -29.66
C GLU A 247 -16.91 21.06 -28.31
N ILE A 248 -17.67 21.45 -27.27
CA ILE A 248 -17.11 21.60 -25.91
C ILE A 248 -16.74 20.25 -25.32
N ARG A 249 -17.57 19.22 -25.52
CA ARG A 249 -17.24 17.86 -25.05
C ARG A 249 -16.03 17.27 -25.78
N SER A 250 -15.87 17.53 -27.08
CA SER A 250 -14.69 17.11 -27.84
C SER A 250 -13.41 17.76 -27.33
N LEU A 251 -13.45 19.08 -27.09
CA LEU A 251 -12.32 19.81 -26.50
C LEU A 251 -11.98 19.27 -25.11
N TRP A 252 -13.00 19.10 -24.25
CA TRP A 252 -12.87 18.54 -22.91
C TRP A 252 -12.24 17.16 -22.93
N SER A 253 -12.72 16.25 -23.79
CA SER A 253 -12.19 14.90 -23.94
C SER A 253 -10.72 14.91 -24.40
N THR A 254 -10.40 15.74 -25.37
CA THR A 254 -9.03 15.90 -25.88
C THR A 254 -8.07 16.37 -24.77
N MET A 255 -8.43 17.44 -24.07
CA MET A 255 -7.57 18.00 -23.03
C MET A 255 -7.43 17.07 -21.82
N ASN A 256 -8.52 16.39 -21.39
CA ASN A 256 -8.44 15.39 -20.33
C ASN A 256 -7.60 14.18 -20.72
N SER A 257 -7.65 13.73 -21.99
CA SER A 257 -6.77 12.64 -22.46
C SER A 257 -5.29 12.95 -22.27
N TRP A 258 -4.87 14.21 -22.47
CA TRP A 258 -3.50 14.65 -22.22
C TRP A 258 -3.13 14.60 -20.72
N VAL A 259 -4.09 15.00 -19.87
CA VAL A 259 -3.89 14.96 -18.40
C VAL A 259 -3.81 13.52 -17.91
N TYR A 260 -4.68 12.63 -18.37
CA TYR A 260 -4.68 11.22 -18.00
C TYR A 260 -3.36 10.54 -18.37
N ALA A 261 -2.87 10.77 -19.59
CA ALA A 261 -1.56 10.28 -20.01
C ALA A 261 -0.42 10.80 -19.10
N GLY A 262 -0.50 12.07 -18.70
CA GLY A 262 0.44 12.68 -17.75
C GLY A 262 0.36 12.09 -16.35
N PHE A 263 -0.82 11.82 -15.83
CA PHE A 263 -1.01 11.16 -14.53
C PHE A 263 -0.51 9.72 -14.56
N ASP A 264 -0.82 8.97 -15.61
CA ASP A 264 -0.37 7.57 -15.78
C ASP A 264 1.16 7.45 -15.78
N GLU A 265 1.85 8.35 -16.48
CA GLU A 265 3.33 8.43 -16.43
C GLU A 265 3.83 8.63 -14.99
N THR A 266 3.18 9.54 -14.24
CA THR A 266 3.55 9.81 -12.84
C THR A 266 3.29 8.60 -11.94
N TYR A 267 2.13 7.94 -12.06
CA TYR A 267 1.81 6.74 -11.29
C TYR A 267 2.79 5.60 -11.57
N LYS A 268 3.11 5.35 -12.84
CA LYS A 268 4.13 4.37 -13.24
C LYS A 268 5.49 4.67 -12.61
N ARG A 269 5.91 5.94 -12.62
CA ARG A 269 7.18 6.37 -12.04
C ARG A 269 7.22 6.21 -10.52
N MET A 270 6.09 6.42 -9.84
CA MET A 270 5.95 6.18 -8.39
C MET A 270 5.80 4.70 -8.03
N GLY A 271 5.51 3.83 -8.98
CA GLY A 271 5.22 2.41 -8.75
C GLY A 271 3.88 2.18 -8.04
N VAL A 272 2.92 3.10 -8.18
CA VAL A 272 1.55 2.94 -7.65
C VAL A 272 0.60 2.52 -8.77
N SER A 273 -0.45 1.77 -8.40
CA SER A 273 -1.47 1.29 -9.34
C SER A 273 -2.84 1.26 -8.68
N PHE A 274 -3.87 1.21 -9.51
CA PHE A 274 -5.27 1.11 -9.10
C PHE A 274 -5.88 -0.13 -9.76
N ASP A 275 -6.87 -0.72 -9.12
CA ASP A 275 -7.69 -1.80 -9.71
C ASP A 275 -8.80 -1.20 -10.57
N GLU A 276 -9.31 0.01 -10.16
CA GLU A 276 -10.30 0.76 -10.93
C GLU A 276 -10.07 2.27 -10.77
N ILE A 277 -10.31 3.02 -11.84
CA ILE A 277 -10.30 4.48 -11.84
C ILE A 277 -11.71 4.94 -12.25
N TYR A 278 -12.35 5.71 -11.36
CA TYR A 278 -13.64 6.33 -11.61
C TYR A 278 -13.45 7.78 -12.03
N TYR A 279 -14.28 8.22 -12.98
CA TYR A 279 -14.31 9.60 -13.44
C TYR A 279 -15.61 10.26 -13.01
N GLU A 280 -15.55 11.47 -12.44
CA GLU A 280 -16.75 12.18 -12.00
C GLU A 280 -17.73 12.42 -13.15
N SER A 281 -17.21 12.65 -14.37
CA SER A 281 -18.04 12.80 -15.56
C SER A 281 -18.91 11.58 -15.89
N GLU A 282 -18.54 10.38 -15.39
CA GLU A 282 -19.25 9.12 -15.65
C GLU A 282 -20.10 8.66 -14.46
N THR A 283 -19.87 9.23 -13.26
CA THR A 283 -20.52 8.78 -12.02
C THR A 283 -21.75 9.58 -11.61
N TYR A 284 -21.90 10.83 -12.07
CA TYR A 284 -22.96 11.75 -11.66
C TYR A 284 -23.92 12.16 -12.79
N LEU A 285 -23.86 11.53 -13.94
CA LEU A 285 -24.71 11.85 -15.10
C LEU A 285 -25.65 10.70 -15.44
#